data_f2524fd7f0eeb9cd76cc9a9352a5599e
#
_entry.id   f2524fd7f0eeb9cd76cc9a9352a5599e
#
_cell.length_a   1.000
_cell.length_b   1.000
_cell.length_c   1.000
_cell.angle_alpha   90.00
_cell.angle_beta   90.00
_cell.angle_gamma   90.00
#
_symmetry.space_group_name_H-M   'P 1'
#
loop_
_entity.id
_entity.type
_entity.pdbx_description
1 polymer ?
#
loop_
_entity_poly.entity_id
_entity_poly.type
_entity_poly.pdbx_seq_one_letter_code
_entity_poly.pdbx_strand_id
1 'polypeptide(L)'
;MNSRKVCPPSDFGRKRSKKVTSVDKANVLETFQFWKDVVTEVHAAHYPDVELQHMYVDNAAMQLVKAPKAFDVVFTGNMFGDILSDEAAMLTGSIGMLPSASLDKNNKGLYEPSHGSAPDIAGKGVANPLATILSLAMMLRYTLQQPAAAERVEAAVQAVLSAGLRTGDIWSEGTTKVGTQAMGDAVIAALTGKTITTITKS
;
A
#
# COMPACT_ATOMS: atom_id res chain seq x y z
N MET A 1 -8.12 25.39 -18.69
CA MET A 1 -7.69 23.99 -18.52
C MET A 1 -8.23 23.51 -17.18
N ASN A 2 -9.20 22.58 -17.18
CA ASN A 2 -9.78 22.07 -15.94
C ASN A 2 -8.73 21.22 -15.22
N SER A 3 -8.11 21.75 -14.17
CA SER A 3 -7.31 20.98 -13.24
C SER A 3 -8.22 19.95 -12.58
N ARG A 4 -8.22 18.71 -13.07
CA ARG A 4 -8.79 17.60 -12.33
C ARG A 4 -8.03 17.58 -11.01
N LYS A 5 -8.71 17.90 -9.91
CA LYS A 5 -8.19 17.72 -8.57
C LYS A 5 -8.11 16.20 -8.32
N VAL A 6 -7.08 15.58 -8.86
CA VAL A 6 -6.57 14.32 -8.31
C VAL A 6 -6.06 14.70 -6.94
N CYS A 7 -6.40 13.93 -5.90
CA CYS A 7 -5.88 14.20 -4.55
C CYS A 7 -4.36 14.32 -4.67
N PRO A 8 -3.78 15.50 -4.47
CA PRO A 8 -2.38 15.71 -4.82
C PRO A 8 -1.52 14.82 -3.90
N PRO A 9 -0.46 14.17 -4.40
CA PRO A 9 0.44 13.37 -3.58
C PRO A 9 1.02 14.15 -2.40
N SER A 10 1.12 15.46 -2.54
CA SER A 10 1.53 16.35 -1.45
C SER A 10 0.51 16.46 -0.31
N ASP A 11 -0.80 16.24 -0.55
CA ASP A 11 -1.79 16.14 0.54
C ASP A 11 -1.60 14.86 1.35
N PHE A 12 -1.16 13.78 0.73
CA PHE A 12 -0.72 12.58 1.45
C PHE A 12 0.58 12.85 2.22
N GLY A 13 1.54 13.54 1.61
CA GLY A 13 2.78 13.94 2.27
C GLY A 13 2.54 14.75 3.54
N ARG A 14 1.59 15.71 3.52
CA ARG A 14 1.22 16.50 4.71
C ARG A 14 0.69 15.67 5.88
N LYS A 15 0.07 14.52 5.59
CA LYS A 15 -0.45 13.56 6.59
C LYS A 15 0.61 12.58 7.08
N ARG A 16 1.83 12.64 6.52
CA ARG A 16 2.97 11.75 6.80
C ARG A 16 4.21 12.58 7.16
N SER A 17 5.38 12.17 6.67
CA SER A 17 6.66 12.82 7.00
C SER A 17 6.98 14.05 6.14
N LYS A 18 6.02 14.52 5.34
CA LYS A 18 6.14 15.70 4.44
C LYS A 18 7.22 15.57 3.37
N LYS A 19 7.44 14.35 2.90
CA LYS A 19 8.40 14.09 1.83
C LYS A 19 7.73 13.39 0.66
N VAL A 20 7.88 13.94 -0.55
CA VAL A 20 7.39 13.38 -1.81
C VAL A 20 8.55 13.16 -2.76
N THR A 21 8.68 11.93 -3.26
CA THR A 21 9.62 11.59 -4.34
C THR A 21 8.82 11.45 -5.63
N SER A 22 8.99 12.39 -6.55
CA SER A 22 8.43 12.31 -7.90
C SER A 22 9.34 11.48 -8.78
N VAL A 23 8.83 10.34 -9.27
CA VAL A 23 9.61 9.39 -10.07
C VAL A 23 9.20 9.49 -11.53
N ASP A 24 10.20 9.65 -12.39
CA ASP A 24 10.04 9.89 -13.81
C ASP A 24 11.18 9.26 -14.65
N LYS A 25 11.14 9.47 -15.96
CA LYS A 25 12.22 9.12 -16.90
C LYS A 25 12.54 10.31 -17.83
N ALA A 26 12.63 11.50 -17.26
CA ALA A 26 12.82 12.76 -17.98
C ALA A 26 14.13 12.82 -18.80
N ASN A 27 15.13 12.01 -18.43
CA ASN A 27 16.38 11.92 -19.19
C ASN A 27 16.25 11.19 -20.54
N VAL A 28 15.10 10.56 -20.81
CA VAL A 28 14.86 9.78 -22.05
C VAL A 28 13.55 10.18 -22.74
N LEU A 29 12.52 10.54 -21.99
CA LEU A 29 11.17 10.77 -22.52
C LEU A 29 10.73 12.20 -22.26
N GLU A 30 10.44 12.96 -23.33
CA GLU A 30 9.96 14.34 -23.28
C GLU A 30 8.65 14.48 -22.45
N THR A 31 7.77 13.50 -22.52
CA THR A 31 6.55 13.47 -21.72
C THR A 31 6.83 13.49 -20.23
N PHE A 32 7.92 12.87 -19.79
CA PHE A 32 8.34 12.90 -18.39
C PHE A 32 9.11 14.17 -18.01
N GLN A 33 9.74 14.85 -18.99
CA GLN A 33 10.25 16.20 -18.74
C GLN A 33 9.07 17.14 -18.46
N PHE A 34 8.01 17.09 -19.28
CA PHE A 34 6.79 17.86 -19.06
C PHE A 34 6.12 17.52 -17.71
N TRP A 35 6.06 16.23 -17.34
CA TRP A 35 5.59 15.79 -16.01
C TRP A 35 6.37 16.48 -14.89
N LYS A 36 7.69 16.44 -14.97
CA LYS A 36 8.60 17.03 -13.96
C LYS A 36 8.38 18.53 -13.82
N ASP A 37 8.23 19.25 -14.94
CA ASP A 37 8.01 20.69 -14.96
C ASP A 37 6.68 21.05 -14.29
N VAL A 38 5.59 20.35 -14.64
CA VAL A 38 4.26 20.55 -14.04
C VAL A 38 4.27 20.24 -12.54
N VAL A 39 4.91 19.14 -12.13
CA VAL A 39 5.02 18.77 -10.70
C VAL A 39 5.78 19.83 -9.92
N THR A 40 6.86 20.36 -10.48
CA THR A 40 7.67 21.42 -9.86
C THR A 40 6.88 22.71 -9.71
N GLU A 41 6.14 23.12 -10.75
CA GLU A 41 5.30 24.32 -10.73
C GLU A 41 4.18 24.22 -9.68
N VAL A 42 3.43 23.10 -9.69
CA VAL A 42 2.34 22.86 -8.74
C VAL A 42 2.87 22.82 -7.31
N HIS A 43 4.00 22.16 -7.09
CA HIS A 43 4.63 22.09 -5.76
C HIS A 43 5.01 23.49 -5.26
N ALA A 44 5.70 24.28 -6.07
CA ALA A 44 6.13 25.63 -5.68
C ALA A 44 4.94 26.55 -5.36
N ALA A 45 3.82 26.41 -6.12
CA ALA A 45 2.65 27.24 -5.95
C ALA A 45 1.76 26.86 -4.75
N HIS A 46 1.68 25.56 -4.39
CA HIS A 46 0.67 25.06 -3.46
C HIS A 46 1.20 24.25 -2.28
N TYR A 47 2.45 23.78 -2.35
CA TYR A 47 3.01 22.83 -1.37
C TYR A 47 4.44 23.14 -0.93
N PRO A 48 4.80 24.42 -0.67
CA PRO A 48 6.18 24.78 -0.30
C PRO A 48 6.61 24.22 1.06
N ASP A 49 5.67 23.70 1.85
CA ASP A 49 5.88 23.06 3.15
C ASP A 49 6.18 21.56 3.08
N VAL A 50 6.19 20.98 1.86
CA VAL A 50 6.49 19.56 1.61
C VAL A 50 7.81 19.46 0.87
N GLU A 51 8.72 18.60 1.31
CA GLU A 51 9.95 18.31 0.58
C GLU A 51 9.63 17.58 -0.74
N LEU A 52 10.03 18.13 -1.87
CA LEU A 52 9.93 17.49 -3.17
C LEU A 52 11.32 17.07 -3.67
N GLN A 53 11.46 15.78 -3.98
CA GLN A 53 12.62 15.24 -4.65
C GLN A 53 12.22 14.61 -5.99
N HIS A 54 12.97 14.90 -7.07
CA HIS A 54 12.81 14.17 -8.33
C HIS A 54 13.83 13.04 -8.41
N MET A 55 13.40 11.89 -8.91
CA MET A 55 14.26 10.72 -9.06
C MET A 55 13.90 9.97 -10.35
N TYR A 56 14.93 9.53 -11.09
CA TYR A 56 14.68 8.65 -12.24
C TYR A 56 14.25 7.26 -11.78
N VAL A 57 13.37 6.63 -12.54
CA VAL A 57 12.73 5.36 -12.18
C VAL A 57 13.74 4.24 -11.92
N ASP A 58 14.81 4.16 -12.70
CA ASP A 58 15.88 3.19 -12.53
C ASP A 58 16.62 3.36 -11.18
N ASN A 59 16.87 4.61 -10.78
CA ASN A 59 17.42 4.88 -9.46
C ASN A 59 16.40 4.61 -8.35
N ALA A 60 15.11 4.93 -8.57
CA ALA A 60 14.06 4.65 -7.59
C ALA A 60 13.96 3.14 -7.31
N ALA A 61 13.99 2.29 -8.34
CA ALA A 61 14.01 0.83 -8.20
C ALA A 61 15.22 0.37 -7.35
N MET A 62 16.42 0.85 -7.65
CA MET A 62 17.61 0.52 -6.85
C MET A 62 17.48 0.98 -5.39
N GLN A 63 16.96 2.19 -5.16
CA GLN A 63 16.82 2.73 -3.80
C GLN A 63 15.71 2.05 -3.01
N LEU A 64 14.63 1.57 -3.64
CA LEU A 64 13.60 0.78 -2.98
C LEU A 64 14.20 -0.50 -2.36
N VAL A 65 15.08 -1.19 -3.08
CA VAL A 65 15.76 -2.38 -2.55
C VAL A 65 16.81 -2.02 -1.49
N LYS A 66 17.62 -0.97 -1.76
CA LYS A 66 18.75 -0.61 -0.90
C LYS A 66 18.36 0.10 0.39
N ALA A 67 17.42 1.03 0.31
CA ALA A 67 17.06 1.93 1.39
C ALA A 67 15.56 2.30 1.36
N PRO A 68 14.62 1.33 1.48
CA PRO A 68 13.19 1.57 1.35
C PRO A 68 12.65 2.63 2.31
N LYS A 69 13.25 2.75 3.49
CA LYS A 69 12.88 3.76 4.51
C LYS A 69 13.24 5.20 4.14
N ALA A 70 13.97 5.41 3.04
CA ALA A 70 14.26 6.76 2.52
C ALA A 70 13.03 7.38 1.81
N PHE A 71 12.05 6.57 1.45
CA PHE A 71 10.81 7.00 0.83
C PHE A 71 9.70 7.20 1.87
N ASP A 72 8.87 8.22 1.66
CA ASP A 72 7.63 8.45 2.41
C ASP A 72 6.44 8.35 1.46
N VAL A 73 6.34 9.25 0.48
CA VAL A 73 5.36 9.19 -0.60
C VAL A 73 6.09 9.14 -1.93
N VAL A 74 5.82 8.14 -2.73
CA VAL A 74 6.29 8.06 -4.12
C VAL A 74 5.16 8.48 -5.05
N PHE A 75 5.44 9.43 -5.94
CA PHE A 75 4.51 9.93 -6.93
C PHE A 75 5.03 9.68 -8.34
N THR A 76 4.26 8.98 -9.15
CA THR A 76 4.70 8.60 -10.50
C THR A 76 3.53 8.32 -11.43
N GLY A 77 3.79 8.14 -12.72
CA GLY A 77 2.81 7.69 -13.71
C GLY A 77 2.40 6.24 -13.48
N ASN A 78 1.27 5.84 -14.06
CA ASN A 78 0.67 4.52 -13.86
C ASN A 78 1.62 3.36 -14.11
N MET A 79 2.32 3.34 -15.23
CA MET A 79 3.21 2.23 -15.61
C MET A 79 4.36 2.03 -14.62
N PHE A 80 5.04 3.10 -14.23
CA PHE A 80 6.12 3.00 -13.24
C PHE A 80 5.60 2.74 -11.84
N GLY A 81 4.42 3.28 -11.50
CA GLY A 81 3.77 3.03 -10.23
C GLY A 81 3.44 1.57 -10.03
N ASP A 82 2.91 0.92 -11.05
CA ASP A 82 2.59 -0.51 -11.07
C ASP A 82 3.84 -1.36 -10.81
N ILE A 83 4.90 -1.13 -11.59
CA ILE A 83 6.15 -1.87 -11.46
C ILE A 83 6.80 -1.66 -10.08
N LEU A 84 6.92 -0.40 -9.64
CA LEU A 84 7.58 -0.08 -8.38
C LEU A 84 6.77 -0.52 -7.15
N SER A 85 5.43 -0.54 -7.23
CA SER A 85 4.61 -1.04 -6.14
C SER A 85 4.73 -2.56 -5.96
N ASP A 86 4.83 -3.31 -7.05
CA ASP A 86 5.07 -4.75 -7.01
C ASP A 86 6.47 -5.07 -6.45
N GLU A 87 7.49 -4.32 -6.88
CA GLU A 87 8.83 -4.43 -6.29
C GLU A 87 8.82 -4.12 -4.78
N ALA A 88 8.16 -3.03 -4.39
CA ALA A 88 8.04 -2.65 -2.99
C ALA A 88 7.25 -3.67 -2.15
N ALA A 89 6.27 -4.35 -2.72
CA ALA A 89 5.52 -5.40 -2.05
C ALA A 89 6.42 -6.55 -1.59
N MET A 90 7.48 -6.85 -2.33
CA MET A 90 8.44 -7.89 -1.96
C MET A 90 9.24 -7.54 -0.70
N LEU A 91 9.35 -6.27 -0.32
CA LEU A 91 9.95 -5.84 0.94
C LEU A 91 9.11 -6.27 2.16
N THR A 92 7.81 -6.45 1.99
CA THR A 92 6.89 -6.98 3.01
C THR A 92 6.80 -8.51 2.98
N GLY A 93 7.43 -9.14 1.99
CA GLY A 93 7.49 -10.58 1.79
C GLY A 93 6.41 -11.15 0.87
N SER A 94 5.36 -10.42 0.52
CA SER A 94 4.30 -10.89 -0.38
C SER A 94 3.41 -9.76 -0.88
N ILE A 95 2.99 -9.85 -2.13
CA ILE A 95 1.93 -9.00 -2.71
C ILE A 95 0.57 -9.19 -1.99
N GLY A 96 0.37 -10.32 -1.31
CA GLY A 96 -0.79 -10.59 -0.45
C GLY A 96 -0.89 -9.69 0.79
N MET A 97 0.10 -8.82 1.01
CA MET A 97 0.11 -7.80 2.06
C MET A 97 -0.20 -6.39 1.54
N LEU A 98 -0.31 -6.19 0.22
CA LEU A 98 -0.40 -4.88 -0.39
C LEU A 98 -1.85 -4.48 -0.70
N PRO A 99 -2.48 -3.58 0.08
CA PRO A 99 -3.78 -3.00 -0.25
C PRO A 99 -3.64 -1.94 -1.34
N SER A 100 -4.72 -1.67 -2.06
CA SER A 100 -4.79 -0.55 -2.99
C SER A 100 -6.12 0.20 -2.93
N ALA A 101 -6.12 1.43 -3.46
CA ALA A 101 -7.31 2.26 -3.59
C ALA A 101 -7.20 3.14 -4.84
N SER A 102 -8.27 3.15 -5.64
CA SER A 102 -8.46 4.08 -6.75
C SER A 102 -9.53 5.08 -6.36
N LEU A 103 -9.16 6.35 -6.21
CA LEU A 103 -10.04 7.39 -5.67
C LEU A 103 -10.42 8.41 -6.75
N ASP A 104 -11.66 8.87 -6.73
CA ASP A 104 -12.08 10.04 -7.49
C ASP A 104 -11.82 11.36 -6.71
N LYS A 105 -12.11 12.48 -7.35
CA LYS A 105 -11.94 13.81 -6.74
C LYS A 105 -12.82 14.07 -5.50
N ASN A 106 -13.83 13.24 -5.24
CA ASN A 106 -14.76 13.35 -4.12
C ASN A 106 -14.46 12.28 -3.04
N ASN A 107 -13.33 11.57 -3.14
CA ASN A 107 -12.94 10.44 -2.28
C ASN A 107 -13.87 9.22 -2.39
N LYS A 108 -14.68 9.10 -3.46
CA LYS A 108 -15.34 7.85 -3.78
C LYS A 108 -14.30 6.92 -4.38
N GLY A 109 -14.19 5.70 -3.85
CA GLY A 109 -13.09 4.80 -4.19
C GLY A 109 -13.52 3.38 -4.54
N LEU A 110 -12.69 2.73 -5.35
CA LEU A 110 -12.60 1.30 -5.51
C LEU A 110 -11.43 0.83 -4.64
N TYR A 111 -11.67 -0.18 -3.83
CA TYR A 111 -10.69 -0.71 -2.87
C TYR A 111 -10.50 -2.19 -3.12
N GLU A 112 -9.29 -2.58 -3.44
CA GLU A 112 -8.95 -3.96 -3.76
C GLU A 112 -7.49 -4.26 -3.41
N PRO A 113 -7.09 -5.52 -3.27
CA PRO A 113 -5.68 -5.88 -3.23
C PRO A 113 -4.97 -5.47 -4.53
N SER A 114 -3.67 -5.21 -4.47
CA SER A 114 -2.87 -4.97 -5.69
C SER A 114 -2.68 -6.23 -6.52
N HIS A 115 -2.72 -7.41 -5.90
CA HIS A 115 -2.58 -8.69 -6.60
C HIS A 115 -3.81 -9.04 -7.45
N GLY A 116 -3.61 -9.86 -8.49
CA GLY A 116 -4.66 -10.40 -9.35
C GLY A 116 -5.46 -11.53 -8.69
N SER A 117 -6.26 -12.23 -9.49
CA SER A 117 -7.20 -13.27 -9.06
C SER A 117 -6.56 -14.63 -8.70
N ALA A 118 -5.29 -14.87 -9.08
CA ALA A 118 -4.53 -16.09 -8.80
C ALA A 118 -5.35 -17.38 -9.03
N PRO A 119 -5.79 -17.66 -10.27
CA PRO A 119 -6.72 -18.77 -10.56
C PRO A 119 -6.14 -20.15 -10.23
N ASP A 120 -4.81 -20.26 -10.21
CA ASP A 120 -4.08 -21.47 -9.85
C ASP A 120 -4.24 -21.91 -8.39
N ILE A 121 -4.54 -20.99 -7.47
CA ILE A 121 -4.79 -21.27 -6.06
C ILE A 121 -6.26 -21.04 -5.64
N ALA A 122 -7.13 -20.67 -6.57
CA ALA A 122 -8.55 -20.47 -6.28
C ALA A 122 -9.19 -21.72 -5.66
N GLY A 123 -9.97 -21.55 -4.61
CA GLY A 123 -10.65 -22.64 -3.89
C GLY A 123 -9.76 -23.49 -2.98
N LYS A 124 -8.42 -23.31 -2.98
CA LYS A 124 -7.50 -24.11 -2.14
C LYS A 124 -7.39 -23.60 -0.70
N GLY A 125 -7.97 -22.46 -0.35
CA GLY A 125 -7.92 -21.89 1.00
C GLY A 125 -6.53 -21.48 1.49
N VAL A 126 -5.60 -21.19 0.57
CA VAL A 126 -4.20 -20.88 0.89
C VAL A 126 -3.82 -19.41 0.67
N ALA A 127 -4.68 -18.65 -0.01
CA ALA A 127 -4.43 -17.23 -0.30
C ALA A 127 -4.38 -16.39 0.99
N ASN A 128 -3.49 -15.39 0.99
CA ASN A 128 -3.38 -14.42 2.08
C ASN A 128 -4.54 -13.39 1.99
N PRO A 129 -5.44 -13.28 2.99
CA PRO A 129 -6.55 -12.34 2.94
C PRO A 129 -6.19 -10.94 3.45
N LEU A 130 -4.96 -10.71 3.93
CA LEU A 130 -4.60 -9.49 4.65
C LEU A 130 -4.62 -8.25 3.77
N ALA A 131 -4.23 -8.34 2.49
CA ALA A 131 -4.34 -7.22 1.56
C ALA A 131 -5.79 -6.74 1.38
N THR A 132 -6.75 -7.67 1.27
CA THR A 132 -8.19 -7.34 1.20
C THR A 132 -8.69 -6.69 2.49
N ILE A 133 -8.28 -7.21 3.64
CA ILE A 133 -8.64 -6.64 4.96
C ILE A 133 -8.05 -5.24 5.13
N LEU A 134 -6.81 -5.03 4.70
CA LEU A 134 -6.16 -3.72 4.73
C LEU A 134 -6.79 -2.74 3.71
N SER A 135 -7.29 -3.24 2.58
CA SER A 135 -8.07 -2.43 1.62
C SER A 135 -9.38 -1.93 2.25
N LEU A 136 -10.04 -2.74 3.08
CA LEU A 136 -11.17 -2.29 3.91
C LEU A 136 -10.74 -1.16 4.87
N ALA A 137 -9.58 -1.26 5.50
CA ALA A 137 -9.08 -0.17 6.36
C ALA A 137 -8.87 1.12 5.57
N MET A 138 -8.35 1.04 4.33
CA MET A 138 -8.25 2.21 3.44
C MET A 138 -9.62 2.79 3.11
N MET A 139 -10.64 1.98 2.82
CA MET A 139 -12.01 2.43 2.58
C MET A 139 -12.59 3.16 3.79
N LEU A 140 -12.41 2.61 4.99
CA LEU A 140 -12.83 3.24 6.24
C LEU A 140 -12.17 4.61 6.42
N ARG A 141 -10.87 4.72 6.14
CA ARG A 141 -10.09 5.94 6.33
C ARG A 141 -10.41 7.02 5.29
N TYR A 142 -10.46 6.66 3.99
CA TYR A 142 -10.51 7.65 2.91
C TYR A 142 -11.93 8.00 2.47
N THR A 143 -12.80 7.01 2.23
CA THR A 143 -14.18 7.27 1.77
C THR A 143 -15.13 7.46 2.94
N LEU A 144 -15.10 6.58 3.94
CA LEU A 144 -16.09 6.58 5.01
C LEU A 144 -15.73 7.52 6.17
N GLN A 145 -14.55 8.15 6.15
CA GLN A 145 -14.08 9.10 7.15
C GLN A 145 -14.13 8.54 8.59
N GLN A 146 -13.80 7.26 8.74
CA GLN A 146 -13.79 6.52 10.01
C GLN A 146 -12.35 6.11 10.39
N PRO A 147 -11.42 7.05 10.66
CA PRO A 147 -10.01 6.72 10.91
C PRO A 147 -9.82 5.81 12.12
N ALA A 148 -10.58 5.99 13.19
CA ALA A 148 -10.50 5.13 14.37
C ALA A 148 -10.89 3.67 14.07
N ALA A 149 -11.86 3.44 13.18
CA ALA A 149 -12.21 2.09 12.74
C ALA A 149 -11.12 1.49 11.86
N ALA A 150 -10.51 2.28 10.96
CA ALA A 150 -9.38 1.86 10.16
C ALA A 150 -8.18 1.43 11.03
N GLU A 151 -7.81 2.24 12.02
CA GLU A 151 -6.73 1.94 12.97
C GLU A 151 -6.98 0.64 13.75
N ARG A 152 -8.22 0.36 14.13
CA ARG A 152 -8.56 -0.90 14.79
C ARG A 152 -8.34 -2.11 13.87
N VAL A 153 -8.71 -2.01 12.59
CA VAL A 153 -8.46 -3.08 11.61
C VAL A 153 -6.96 -3.30 11.41
N GLU A 154 -6.20 -2.23 11.23
CA GLU A 154 -4.74 -2.28 11.06
C GLU A 154 -4.06 -2.87 12.31
N ALA A 155 -4.48 -2.45 13.50
CA ALA A 155 -3.98 -2.98 14.76
C ALA A 155 -4.30 -4.49 14.93
N ALA A 156 -5.48 -4.93 14.50
CA ALA A 156 -5.84 -6.35 14.55
C ALA A 156 -4.97 -7.19 13.61
N VAL A 157 -4.70 -6.72 12.40
CA VAL A 157 -3.75 -7.39 11.48
C VAL A 157 -2.36 -7.47 12.11
N GLN A 158 -1.88 -6.36 12.69
CA GLN A 158 -0.58 -6.35 13.35
C GLN A 158 -0.52 -7.31 14.56
N ALA A 159 -1.58 -7.40 15.35
CA ALA A 159 -1.67 -8.33 16.48
C ALA A 159 -1.58 -9.79 16.04
N VAL A 160 -2.28 -10.17 14.97
CA VAL A 160 -2.23 -11.54 14.41
C VAL A 160 -0.82 -11.88 13.91
N LEU A 161 -0.18 -10.94 13.19
CA LEU A 161 1.20 -11.13 12.74
C LEU A 161 2.19 -11.20 13.93
N SER A 162 1.99 -10.40 14.98
CA SER A 162 2.81 -10.43 16.19
C SER A 162 2.61 -11.72 16.99
N ALA A 163 1.42 -12.34 16.92
CA ALA A 163 1.16 -13.67 17.47
C ALA A 163 1.82 -14.81 16.68
N GLY A 164 2.52 -14.50 15.58
CA GLY A 164 3.28 -15.46 14.80
C GLY A 164 2.47 -16.22 13.74
N LEU A 165 1.21 -15.86 13.47
CA LEU A 165 0.43 -16.52 12.43
C LEU A 165 0.87 -16.01 11.03
N ARG A 166 1.01 -16.92 10.08
CA ARG A 166 1.44 -16.61 8.70
C ARG A 166 0.69 -17.46 7.69
N THR A 167 0.27 -16.86 6.60
CA THR A 167 -0.15 -17.61 5.39
C THR A 167 1.09 -18.14 4.66
N GLY A 168 0.90 -19.05 3.72
CA GLY A 168 2.01 -19.74 3.05
C GLY A 168 3.00 -18.84 2.34
N ASP A 169 2.56 -17.70 1.84
CA ASP A 169 3.33 -16.68 1.09
C ASP A 169 4.30 -15.88 1.97
N ILE A 170 3.96 -15.69 3.25
CA ILE A 170 4.77 -14.95 4.23
C ILE A 170 5.29 -15.84 5.37
N TRP A 171 5.19 -17.16 5.22
CA TRP A 171 5.64 -18.09 6.22
C TRP A 171 7.17 -18.08 6.38
N SER A 172 7.62 -18.18 7.61
CA SER A 172 9.03 -18.37 7.97
C SER A 172 9.16 -19.33 9.15
N GLU A 173 10.34 -19.91 9.29
CA GLU A 173 10.66 -20.78 10.43
C GLU A 173 10.38 -20.07 11.77
N GLY A 174 9.83 -20.80 12.72
CA GLY A 174 9.41 -20.25 14.02
C GLY A 174 8.01 -19.60 14.03
N THR A 175 7.30 -19.59 12.89
CA THR A 175 5.91 -19.09 12.80
C THR A 175 4.91 -20.21 12.55
N THR A 176 3.64 -19.94 12.85
CA THR A 176 2.54 -20.90 12.65
C THR A 176 1.89 -20.66 11.29
N LYS A 177 1.96 -21.67 10.40
CA LYS A 177 1.31 -21.59 9.07
C LYS A 177 -0.18 -21.80 9.20
N VAL A 178 -0.99 -20.90 8.61
CA VAL A 178 -2.45 -20.95 8.59
C VAL A 178 -2.98 -20.71 7.18
N GLY A 179 -4.20 -21.20 6.91
CA GLY A 179 -4.91 -20.92 5.65
C GLY A 179 -5.69 -19.61 5.68
N THR A 180 -6.33 -19.28 4.55
CA THR A 180 -7.12 -18.06 4.34
C THR A 180 -8.17 -17.85 5.42
N GLN A 181 -9.00 -18.86 5.67
CA GLN A 181 -10.09 -18.78 6.65
C GLN A 181 -9.57 -18.55 8.07
N ALA A 182 -8.59 -19.34 8.50
CA ALA A 182 -8.03 -19.24 9.84
C ALA A 182 -7.35 -17.89 10.09
N MET A 183 -6.69 -17.31 9.06
CA MET A 183 -6.12 -15.97 9.13
C MET A 183 -7.22 -14.90 9.30
N GLY A 184 -8.32 -15.00 8.54
CA GLY A 184 -9.48 -14.11 8.68
C GLY A 184 -10.13 -14.20 10.05
N ASP A 185 -10.36 -15.41 10.55
CA ASP A 185 -10.94 -15.66 11.88
C ASP A 185 -10.06 -15.10 13.01
N ALA A 186 -8.72 -15.20 12.86
CA ALA A 186 -7.78 -14.63 13.81
C ALA A 186 -7.87 -13.09 13.85
N VAL A 187 -8.01 -12.44 12.69
CA VAL A 187 -8.20 -10.97 12.64
C VAL A 187 -9.52 -10.57 13.29
N ILE A 188 -10.60 -11.32 13.05
CA ILE A 188 -11.91 -11.08 13.71
C ILE A 188 -11.79 -11.25 15.23
N ALA A 189 -11.09 -12.27 15.70
CA ALA A 189 -10.84 -12.47 17.13
C ALA A 189 -10.10 -11.27 17.73
N ALA A 190 -9.03 -10.81 17.09
CA ALA A 190 -8.27 -9.63 17.52
C ALA A 190 -9.14 -8.36 17.58
N LEU A 191 -9.97 -8.12 16.53
CA LEU A 191 -10.89 -6.98 16.49
C LEU A 191 -11.93 -6.98 17.61
N THR A 192 -12.35 -8.14 18.06
CA THR A 192 -13.39 -8.33 19.09
C THR A 192 -12.82 -8.53 20.50
N GLY A 193 -11.50 -8.38 20.68
CA GLY A 193 -10.82 -8.55 21.97
C GLY A 193 -10.81 -10.01 22.48
N LYS A 194 -11.05 -10.97 21.60
CA LYS A 194 -10.94 -12.39 21.92
C LYS A 194 -9.51 -12.87 21.78
N THR A 195 -9.15 -13.91 22.52
CA THR A 195 -7.85 -14.55 22.41
C THR A 195 -7.65 -15.05 20.98
N ILE A 196 -6.52 -14.71 20.37
CA ILE A 196 -6.09 -15.28 19.09
C ILE A 196 -5.72 -16.73 19.37
N THR A 197 -6.69 -17.62 19.21
CA THR A 197 -6.46 -19.05 19.41
C THR A 197 -5.76 -19.56 18.16
N THR A 198 -4.59 -20.14 18.34
CA THR A 198 -3.90 -20.88 17.28
C THR A 198 -4.81 -22.07 16.93
N ILE A 199 -5.62 -21.92 15.89
CA ILE A 199 -6.41 -23.05 15.37
C ILE A 199 -5.44 -23.93 14.59
N THR A 200 -4.65 -24.72 15.35
CA THR A 200 -3.97 -25.88 14.81
C THR A 200 -5.04 -26.96 14.63
N LYS A 201 -5.64 -27.05 13.44
CA LYS A 201 -6.37 -28.27 13.04
C LYS A 201 -6.25 -28.49 11.55
N SER A 202 -5.61 -29.56 11.36
CA SER A 202 -5.65 -30.74 10.48
C SER A 202 -5.82 -30.46 9.01
#